data_81260eff918289a01c29700fd4187725
#
_entry.id   81260eff918289a01c29700fd4187725
#
_cell.length_a   1.000
_cell.length_b   1.000
_cell.length_c   1.000
_cell.angle_alpha   90.00
_cell.angle_beta   90.00
_cell.angle_gamma   90.00
#
_symmetry.space_group_name_H-M   'P 1'
#
loop_
_entity.id
_entity.type
_entity.pdbx_description
1 polymer ?
#
loop_
_entity_poly.entity_id
_entity_poly.type
_entity_poly.pdbx_seq_one_letter_code
_entity_poly.pdbx_strand_id
1 'polypeptide(L)'
;RKRSRLKVKLASGVAAGIFLERGDYLQDGDKLQAEEDSAIVEIRAAPEKLIEAVADSPLLFARAAYHLGNRHVPVQILPTENGGKLRFQTDHVLAEMLRGLGCAISECEAPFQPESGAYGGGHQHAGDGETDLHNPGHGPHRSVPKIHQFKPR
;
A
#
# COMPACT_ATOMS: atom_id res chain seq x y z
N ARG A 1 8.47 -2.41 5.85
CA ARG A 1 7.86 -2.45 4.49
C ARG A 1 8.62 -1.63 3.44
N LYS A 2 9.59 -0.79 3.81
CA LYS A 2 10.41 0.03 2.89
C LYS A 2 11.87 -0.44 2.77
N ARG A 3 12.18 -1.64 3.21
CA ARG A 3 13.53 -2.19 3.13
C ARG A 3 13.70 -2.96 1.83
N SER A 4 14.72 -2.64 1.06
CA SER A 4 15.05 -3.34 -0.20
C SER A 4 15.56 -4.77 0.00
N ARG A 5 15.93 -5.15 1.23
CA ARG A 5 16.39 -6.50 1.58
C ARG A 5 15.77 -6.94 2.90
N LEU A 6 15.08 -8.06 2.88
CA LEU A 6 14.36 -8.65 4.02
C LEU A 6 14.73 -10.12 4.16
N LYS A 7 15.20 -10.53 5.34
CA LYS A 7 15.28 -11.95 5.70
C LYS A 7 13.98 -12.34 6.40
N VAL A 8 13.31 -13.33 5.89
CA VAL A 8 11.98 -13.78 6.37
C VAL A 8 11.97 -15.29 6.59
N LYS A 9 11.02 -15.76 7.37
CA LYS A 9 10.66 -17.17 7.47
C LYS A 9 9.29 -17.33 6.83
N LEU A 10 9.20 -18.17 5.82
CA LEU A 10 7.94 -18.47 5.14
C LEU A 10 7.02 -19.28 6.06
N ALA A 11 5.73 -19.33 5.75
CA ALA A 11 4.76 -20.15 6.49
C ALA A 11 5.12 -21.64 6.48
N SER A 12 5.82 -22.11 5.44
CA SER A 12 6.40 -23.46 5.37
C SER A 12 7.57 -23.71 6.33
N GLY A 13 8.07 -22.68 7.03
CA GLY A 13 9.23 -22.74 7.89
C GLY A 13 10.57 -22.49 7.19
N VAL A 14 10.59 -22.39 5.88
CA VAL A 14 11.80 -22.15 5.08
C VAL A 14 12.27 -20.71 5.26
N ALA A 15 13.59 -20.53 5.44
CA ALA A 15 14.19 -19.20 5.46
C ALA A 15 14.37 -18.67 4.03
N ALA A 16 13.99 -17.42 3.80
CA ALA A 16 14.10 -16.79 2.50
C ALA A 16 14.61 -15.35 2.61
N GLY A 17 15.25 -14.86 1.56
CA GLY A 17 15.61 -13.46 1.37
C GLY A 17 14.74 -12.83 0.31
N ILE A 18 14.08 -11.73 0.63
CA ILE A 18 13.33 -10.94 -0.34
C ILE A 18 14.18 -9.75 -0.74
N PHE A 19 14.33 -9.55 -2.04
CA PHE A 19 15.06 -8.45 -2.62
C PHE A 19 14.08 -7.59 -3.44
N LEU A 20 14.00 -6.32 -3.07
CA LEU A 20 13.15 -5.33 -3.75
C LEU A 20 14.05 -4.29 -4.40
N GLU A 21 13.63 -3.75 -5.51
CA GLU A 21 14.27 -2.56 -6.07
C GLU A 21 14.03 -1.34 -5.18
N ARG A 22 14.86 -0.33 -5.37
CA ARG A 22 14.77 0.89 -4.54
C ARG A 22 13.47 1.62 -4.87
N GLY A 23 12.60 1.74 -3.88
CA GLY A 23 11.28 2.37 -4.05
C GLY A 23 10.12 1.38 -4.12
N ASP A 24 10.40 0.10 -4.37
CA ASP A 24 9.38 -0.95 -4.35
C ASP A 24 8.93 -1.28 -2.93
N TYR A 25 7.70 -1.73 -2.82
CA TYR A 25 7.10 -2.20 -1.58
C TYR A 25 6.18 -3.39 -1.86
N LEU A 26 6.06 -4.27 -0.86
CA LEU A 26 5.20 -5.44 -0.94
C LEU A 26 3.75 -5.07 -0.58
N GLN A 27 2.81 -5.60 -1.37
CA GLN A 27 1.38 -5.50 -1.13
C GLN A 27 0.77 -6.86 -0.82
N ASP A 28 -0.42 -6.87 -0.23
CA ASP A 28 -1.21 -8.09 -0.07
C ASP A 28 -1.54 -8.68 -1.44
N GLY A 29 -1.39 -9.99 -1.57
CA GLY A 29 -1.60 -10.70 -2.83
C GLY A 29 -0.43 -10.65 -3.82
N ASP A 30 0.67 -9.91 -3.53
CA ASP A 30 1.86 -9.95 -4.38
C ASP A 30 2.42 -11.38 -4.47
N LYS A 31 2.85 -11.75 -5.67
CA LYS A 31 3.47 -13.05 -5.93
C LYS A 31 4.96 -12.84 -6.22
N LEU A 32 5.78 -13.49 -5.44
CA LEU A 32 7.23 -13.50 -5.61
C LEU A 32 7.65 -14.84 -6.20
N GLN A 33 8.47 -14.80 -7.25
CA GLN A 33 9.05 -16.00 -7.83
C GLN A 33 10.46 -16.21 -7.26
N ALA A 34 10.76 -17.46 -6.84
CA ALA A 34 12.09 -17.83 -6.42
C ALA A 34 13.02 -17.93 -7.65
N GLU A 35 14.26 -17.39 -7.53
CA GLU A 35 15.24 -17.45 -8.64
C GLU A 35 15.77 -18.88 -8.88
N GLU A 36 15.86 -19.69 -7.82
CA GLU A 36 16.49 -21.01 -7.88
C GLU A 36 15.52 -22.15 -8.24
N ASP A 37 14.23 -21.93 -8.05
CA ASP A 37 13.18 -22.89 -8.40
C ASP A 37 11.92 -22.18 -8.88
N SER A 38 10.93 -22.93 -9.36
CA SER A 38 9.66 -22.40 -9.85
C SER A 38 8.70 -22.03 -8.72
N ALA A 39 9.14 -22.03 -7.46
CA ALA A 39 8.27 -21.76 -6.32
C ALA A 39 7.74 -20.33 -6.36
N ILE A 40 6.44 -20.20 -6.14
CA ILE A 40 5.76 -18.91 -6.01
C ILE A 40 5.37 -18.71 -4.55
N VAL A 41 5.76 -17.57 -4.00
CA VAL A 41 5.41 -17.16 -2.64
C VAL A 41 4.43 -16.01 -2.71
N GLU A 42 3.25 -16.18 -2.14
CA GLU A 42 2.25 -15.13 -2.04
C GLU A 42 2.46 -14.34 -0.75
N ILE A 43 2.46 -13.02 -0.86
CA ILE A 43 2.50 -12.10 0.27
C ILE A 43 1.11 -11.94 0.85
N ARG A 44 0.97 -12.16 2.15
CA ARG A 44 -0.27 -11.89 2.89
C ARG A 44 -0.02 -10.81 3.93
N ALA A 45 -0.77 -9.71 3.84
CA ALA A 45 -0.71 -8.68 4.85
C ALA A 45 -1.39 -9.17 6.14
N ALA A 46 -0.69 -9.07 7.25
CA ALA A 46 -1.27 -9.39 8.55
C ALA A 46 -2.35 -8.34 8.92
N PRO A 47 -3.43 -8.75 9.61
CA PRO A 47 -4.40 -7.81 10.14
C PRO A 47 -3.74 -6.84 11.12
N GLU A 48 -4.17 -5.58 11.05
CA GLU A 48 -3.77 -4.50 11.96
C GLU A 48 -5.02 -3.94 12.65
N LYS A 49 -4.87 -3.40 13.85
CA LYS A 49 -5.95 -2.67 14.53
C LYS A 49 -6.11 -1.31 13.88
N LEU A 50 -7.29 -1.05 13.36
CA LEU A 50 -7.61 0.13 12.58
C LEU A 50 -8.89 0.78 13.08
N ILE A 51 -9.03 2.07 12.78
CA ILE A 51 -10.32 2.76 12.75
C ILE A 51 -10.85 2.70 11.33
N GLU A 52 -12.13 2.35 11.20
CA GLU A 52 -12.89 2.46 9.96
C GLU A 52 -13.91 3.60 10.11
N ALA A 53 -13.79 4.61 9.24
CA ALA A 53 -14.75 5.71 9.13
C ALA A 53 -15.59 5.52 7.88
N VAL A 54 -16.90 5.42 8.04
CA VAL A 54 -17.86 5.27 6.95
C VAL A 54 -18.50 6.63 6.66
N ALA A 55 -18.40 7.06 5.41
CA ALA A 55 -19.06 8.25 4.89
C ALA A 55 -20.15 7.82 3.90
N ASP A 56 -21.38 8.26 4.14
CA ASP A 56 -22.59 7.86 3.42
C ASP A 56 -22.90 8.72 2.18
N SER A 57 -22.05 9.69 1.90
CA SER A 57 -22.18 10.55 0.72
C SER A 57 -20.80 10.89 0.12
N PRO A 58 -20.74 11.16 -1.20
CA PRO A 58 -19.50 11.55 -1.87
C PRO A 58 -18.85 12.80 -1.27
N LEU A 59 -19.67 13.78 -0.87
CA LEU A 59 -19.17 15.01 -0.26
C LEU A 59 -18.55 14.75 1.12
N LEU A 60 -19.22 13.98 1.98
CA LEU A 60 -18.70 13.62 3.28
C LEU A 60 -17.41 12.80 3.16
N PHE A 61 -17.37 11.86 2.21
CA PHE A 61 -16.19 11.05 1.91
C PHE A 61 -15.01 11.90 1.49
N ALA A 62 -15.22 12.85 0.56
CA ALA A 62 -14.17 13.77 0.12
C ALA A 62 -13.67 14.66 1.27
N ARG A 63 -14.57 15.19 2.11
CA ARG A 63 -14.21 16.00 3.29
C ARG A 63 -13.40 15.20 4.31
N ALA A 64 -13.81 13.98 4.61
CA ALA A 64 -13.10 13.10 5.53
C ALA A 64 -11.69 12.78 5.02
N ALA A 65 -11.56 12.40 3.74
CA ALA A 65 -10.26 12.15 3.10
C ALA A 65 -9.37 13.39 3.11
N TYR A 66 -9.91 14.57 2.80
CA TYR A 66 -9.19 15.85 2.84
C TYR A 66 -8.62 16.13 4.23
N HIS A 67 -9.41 15.97 5.29
CA HIS A 67 -8.98 16.25 6.66
C HIS A 67 -7.90 15.27 7.16
N LEU A 68 -7.99 13.99 6.80
CA LEU A 68 -6.94 13.01 7.09
C LEU A 68 -5.66 13.30 6.30
N GLY A 69 -5.78 13.60 5.00
CA GLY A 69 -4.66 13.94 4.12
C GLY A 69 -3.88 15.16 4.61
N ASN A 70 -4.57 16.22 5.05
CA ASN A 70 -3.93 17.42 5.62
C ASN A 70 -3.12 17.14 6.89
N ARG A 71 -3.35 16.02 7.55
CA ARG A 71 -2.59 15.58 8.73
C ARG A 71 -1.52 14.54 8.40
N HIS A 72 -1.30 14.30 7.09
CA HIS A 72 -0.34 13.31 6.59
C HIS A 72 -0.53 11.90 7.16
N VAL A 73 -1.77 11.56 7.49
CA VAL A 73 -2.13 10.24 8.01
C VAL A 73 -2.15 9.24 6.87
N PRO A 74 -1.47 8.09 6.99
CA PRO A 74 -1.66 6.99 6.05
C PRO A 74 -3.10 6.51 6.07
N VAL A 75 -3.78 6.53 4.91
CA VAL A 75 -5.20 6.20 4.78
C VAL A 75 -5.39 5.18 3.68
N GLN A 76 -6.13 4.12 3.97
CA GLN A 76 -6.67 3.23 2.95
C GLN A 76 -8.05 3.72 2.53
N ILE A 77 -8.24 3.88 1.23
CA ILE A 77 -9.46 4.39 0.62
C ILE A 77 -10.25 3.22 0.03
N LEU A 78 -11.50 3.07 0.46
CA LEU A 78 -12.40 2.00 0.03
C LEU A 78 -13.72 2.64 -0.48
N PRO A 79 -13.84 2.95 -1.77
CA PRO A 79 -15.02 3.58 -2.32
C PRO A 79 -16.23 2.62 -2.28
N THR A 80 -17.43 3.20 -2.16
CA THR A 80 -18.71 2.52 -2.28
C THR A 80 -19.60 3.29 -3.27
N GLU A 81 -20.76 2.77 -3.63
CA GLU A 81 -21.67 3.44 -4.56
C GLU A 81 -22.08 4.85 -4.10
N ASN A 82 -22.28 5.04 -2.78
CA ASN A 82 -22.83 6.27 -2.22
C ASN A 82 -21.86 6.98 -1.25
N GLY A 83 -20.53 6.81 -1.45
CA GLY A 83 -19.56 7.40 -0.55
C GLY A 83 -18.33 6.52 -0.42
N GLY A 84 -17.96 6.12 0.81
CA GLY A 84 -16.84 5.22 1.01
C GLY A 84 -16.47 5.00 2.47
N LYS A 85 -15.44 4.17 2.63
CA LYS A 85 -14.81 3.91 3.92
C LYS A 85 -13.35 4.36 3.87
N LEU A 86 -12.89 4.93 4.96
CA LEU A 86 -11.51 5.31 5.18
C LEU A 86 -10.99 4.51 6.38
N ARG A 87 -9.89 3.79 6.18
CA ARG A 87 -9.20 3.08 7.27
C ARG A 87 -7.89 3.75 7.57
N PHE A 88 -7.58 3.86 8.85
CA PHE A 88 -6.32 4.42 9.35
C PHE A 88 -5.95 3.77 10.67
N GLN A 89 -4.69 3.89 11.09
CA GLN A 89 -4.23 3.34 12.36
C GLN A 89 -4.98 3.98 13.53
N THR A 90 -5.17 3.22 14.61
CA THR A 90 -5.94 3.65 15.78
C THR A 90 -5.44 4.99 16.33
N ASP A 91 -6.31 5.99 16.23
CA ASP A 91 -6.11 7.35 16.75
C ASP A 91 -7.47 7.93 17.15
N HIS A 92 -7.67 8.12 18.44
CA HIS A 92 -8.95 8.59 18.99
C HIS A 92 -9.26 10.05 18.63
N VAL A 93 -8.24 10.90 18.47
CA VAL A 93 -8.43 12.31 18.10
C VAL A 93 -8.96 12.41 16.68
N LEU A 94 -8.37 11.63 15.76
CA LEU A 94 -8.83 11.58 14.38
C LEU A 94 -10.23 10.94 14.28
N ALA A 95 -10.50 9.91 15.07
CA ALA A 95 -11.82 9.28 15.14
C ALA A 95 -12.90 10.28 15.58
N GLU A 96 -12.65 11.05 16.64
CA GLU A 96 -13.58 12.09 17.12
C GLU A 96 -13.77 13.20 16.09
N MET A 97 -12.71 13.66 15.44
CA MET A 97 -12.80 14.65 14.35
C MET A 97 -13.72 14.16 13.22
N LEU A 98 -13.56 12.92 12.78
CA LEU A 98 -14.37 12.36 11.69
C LEU A 98 -15.83 12.10 12.14
N ARG A 99 -16.03 11.73 13.40
CA ARG A 99 -17.38 11.63 13.99
C ARG A 99 -18.07 13.00 14.00
N GLY A 100 -17.33 14.04 14.37
CA GLY A 100 -17.82 15.42 14.33
C GLY A 100 -18.15 15.92 12.92
N LEU A 101 -17.52 15.35 11.87
CA LEU A 101 -17.86 15.63 10.46
C LEU A 101 -19.11 14.89 10.00
N GLY A 102 -19.58 13.86 10.73
CA GLY A 102 -20.74 13.05 10.41
C GLY A 102 -20.43 11.61 9.96
N CYS A 103 -19.15 11.16 10.00
CA CYS A 103 -18.81 9.79 9.70
C CYS A 103 -19.22 8.82 10.82
N ALA A 104 -19.70 7.64 10.45
CA ALA A 104 -19.84 6.54 11.40
C ALA A 104 -18.46 5.90 11.65
N ILE A 105 -18.07 5.75 12.92
CA ILE A 105 -16.75 5.29 13.32
C ILE A 105 -16.85 3.95 14.01
N SER A 106 -16.02 3.00 13.61
CA SER A 106 -15.85 1.70 14.25
C SER A 106 -14.39 1.27 14.29
N GLU A 107 -14.06 0.38 15.24
CA GLU A 107 -12.78 -0.32 15.25
C GLU A 107 -12.88 -1.59 14.40
N CYS A 108 -11.81 -1.96 13.70
CA CYS A 108 -11.74 -3.20 12.97
C CYS A 108 -10.32 -3.78 12.95
N GLU A 109 -10.21 -5.08 12.72
CA GLU A 109 -8.96 -5.74 12.40
C GLU A 109 -8.98 -6.17 10.93
N ALA A 110 -8.07 -5.61 10.14
CA ALA A 110 -8.00 -5.89 8.70
C ALA A 110 -6.59 -5.66 8.16
N PRO A 111 -6.25 -6.25 7.01
CA PRO A 111 -5.08 -5.85 6.27
C PRO A 111 -5.11 -4.34 5.96
N PHE A 112 -3.97 -3.67 6.15
CA PHE A 112 -3.86 -2.23 5.96
C PHE A 112 -2.97 -1.90 4.76
N GLN A 113 -3.58 -1.35 3.73
CA GLN A 113 -2.91 -0.94 2.49
C GLN A 113 -3.23 0.54 2.21
N PRO A 114 -2.55 1.47 2.91
CA PRO A 114 -2.79 2.89 2.69
C PRO A 114 -2.34 3.32 1.29
N GLU A 115 -2.98 4.38 0.80
CA GLU A 115 -2.60 5.02 -0.45
C GLU A 115 -1.11 5.38 -0.46
N SER A 116 -0.44 5.10 -1.57
CA SER A 116 0.90 5.61 -1.82
C SER A 116 0.81 7.12 -2.09
N GLY A 117 1.72 7.90 -1.50
CA GLY A 117 1.75 9.34 -1.76
C GLY A 117 1.90 9.65 -3.26
N ALA A 118 1.24 10.72 -3.72
CA ALA A 118 1.22 11.13 -5.13
C ALA A 118 2.61 11.37 -5.74
N TYR A 119 3.63 11.53 -4.91
CA TYR A 119 5.04 11.69 -5.31
C TYR A 119 5.86 10.39 -5.29
N GLY A 120 5.22 9.22 -5.17
CA GLY A 120 5.89 7.91 -5.12
C GLY A 120 6.39 7.39 -6.47
N GLY A 121 6.15 8.08 -7.58
CA GLY A 121 6.79 7.83 -8.87
C GLY A 121 8.10 8.62 -8.92
N GLY A 122 9.26 7.93 -8.91
CA GLY A 122 10.57 8.58 -9.03
C GLY A 122 10.62 9.49 -10.25
N HIS A 123 10.78 10.79 -10.04
CA HIS A 123 11.20 11.71 -11.08
C HIS A 123 12.64 11.32 -11.47
N GLN A 124 12.78 10.56 -12.53
CA GLN A 124 14.01 10.56 -13.30
C GLN A 124 14.09 11.94 -13.96
N HIS A 125 14.96 12.81 -13.45
CA HIS A 125 15.45 13.93 -14.21
C HIS A 125 16.26 13.35 -15.37
N ALA A 126 15.62 13.24 -16.53
CA ALA A 126 16.31 13.10 -17.78
C ALA A 126 16.99 14.46 -18.06
N GLY A 127 18.31 14.46 -18.05
CA GLY A 127 19.10 15.53 -18.65
C GLY A 127 18.79 15.65 -20.13
N ASP A 128 18.91 16.84 -20.62
CA ASP A 128 18.69 17.36 -21.96
C ASP A 128 18.96 16.39 -23.12
N GLY A 129 18.03 16.35 -24.10
CA GLY A 129 18.33 15.87 -25.44
C GLY A 129 17.15 15.21 -26.16
N GLU A 130 16.56 16.00 -27.09
CA GLU A 130 15.83 15.59 -28.29
C GLU A 130 14.41 15.00 -28.17
N THR A 131 13.57 15.67 -28.93
CA THR A 131 12.18 15.37 -29.34
C THR A 131 11.97 13.95 -29.82
N ASP A 132 10.99 13.25 -29.21
CA ASP A 132 10.24 12.28 -29.97
C ASP A 132 8.80 12.11 -29.49
N LEU A 133 7.95 11.81 -30.45
CA LEU A 133 6.50 11.86 -30.50
C LEU A 133 5.77 11.05 -29.43
N HIS A 134 4.71 11.63 -28.89
CA HIS A 134 3.69 11.05 -28.03
C HIS A 134 3.27 9.62 -28.43
N ASN A 135 3.46 8.67 -27.49
CA ASN A 135 2.70 7.42 -27.45
C ASN A 135 2.03 7.30 -26.07
N PRO A 136 0.70 7.48 -25.94
CA PRO A 136 0.00 7.37 -24.67
C PRO A 136 -0.40 5.91 -24.42
N GLY A 137 0.45 5.14 -23.72
CA GLY A 137 0.06 3.77 -23.45
C GLY A 137 1.06 2.89 -22.72
N HIS A 138 1.72 3.38 -21.68
CA HIS A 138 2.43 2.48 -20.76
C HIS A 138 2.22 2.97 -19.33
N GLY A 139 1.38 2.24 -18.61
CA GLY A 139 1.32 2.32 -17.15
C GLY A 139 2.70 1.97 -16.55
N PRO A 140 2.98 2.36 -15.30
CA PRO A 140 4.27 2.11 -14.66
C PRO A 140 4.54 0.60 -14.64
N HIS A 141 5.58 0.15 -15.35
CA HIS A 141 6.08 -1.22 -15.26
C HIS A 141 6.63 -1.43 -13.85
N ARG A 142 5.84 -2.10 -13.03
CA ARG A 142 6.31 -2.59 -11.73
C ARG A 142 7.20 -3.80 -12.00
N SER A 143 8.47 -3.73 -11.60
CA SER A 143 9.38 -4.88 -11.66
C SER A 143 8.83 -6.01 -10.79
N VAL A 144 8.94 -7.25 -11.29
CA VAL A 144 8.51 -8.43 -10.50
C VAL A 144 9.51 -8.62 -9.36
N PRO A 145 9.07 -8.52 -8.09
CA PRO A 145 9.97 -8.73 -6.96
C PRO A 145 10.52 -10.16 -6.96
N LYS A 146 11.80 -10.32 -6.64
CA LYS A 146 12.49 -11.61 -6.61
C LYS A 146 12.71 -12.09 -5.18
N ILE A 147 12.60 -13.39 -4.95
CA ILE A 147 12.88 -14.04 -3.68
C ILE A 147 14.00 -15.05 -3.82
N HIS A 148 14.96 -15.04 -2.89
CA HIS A 148 16.01 -16.05 -2.77
C HIS A 148 15.76 -16.94 -1.57
N GLN A 149 15.82 -18.26 -1.77
CA GLN A 149 15.75 -19.23 -0.68
C GLN A 149 17.17 -19.44 -0.11
N PHE A 150 17.28 -19.41 1.21
CA PHE A 150 18.51 -19.79 1.89
C PHE A 150 18.44 -21.25 2.29
N LYS A 151 19.35 -22.10 1.75
CA LYS A 151 19.54 -23.46 2.27
C LYS A 151 20.14 -23.34 3.69
N PRO A 152 19.61 -24.06 4.69
CA PRO A 152 20.30 -24.18 5.98
C PRO A 152 21.66 -24.84 5.75
N ARG A 153 22.71 -24.27 6.37
CA ARG A 153 24.02 -24.92 6.48
C ARG A 153 23.92 -26.11 7.43
#